data_b9c2577dddd0bfa6c73534c8c5572665
#
_entry.id   b9c2577dddd0bfa6c73534c8c5572665
#
_cell.length_a   1.000
_cell.length_b   1.000
_cell.length_c   1.000
_cell.angle_alpha   90.00
_cell.angle_beta   90.00
_cell.angle_gamma   90.00
#
_symmetry.space_group_name_H-M   'P 1'
#
loop_
_entity.id
_entity.type
_entity.pdbx_description
1 polymer ?
#
loop_
_entity_poly.entity_id
_entity_poly.type
_entity_poly.pdbx_seq_one_letter_code
_entity_poly.pdbx_strand_id
1 'polypeptide(L)'
;KRDIHVHVPEGATPKDGPSAGVAMVTSGPAATNIVTPLCDAYMDSVPMVVITGQVPTGAIGTDAFQECDTTGITQSITKHNFLVTEAQDIPRTIKEAFHIATTGRPGPVLVDIPKDIVDPGNPRSAMTWTDDVTIDLPGYNPQTEVDPEAIRAAAELIRASERPVLYVGGGILKARAADALRELAELTGISVVTTLMARGAFPDSHDLCLGMPGMHGNFTAVTAMQESDLLVALGARFDDRVTG
;
A
#
# COMPACT_ATOMS: atom_id res chain seq x y z
N LYS A 1 -13.13 25.48 -13.45
CA LYS A 1 -12.17 24.85 -12.49
C LYS A 1 -13.04 24.15 -11.47
N ARG A 2 -13.10 22.83 -11.50
CA ARG A 2 -13.69 22.03 -10.43
C ARG A 2 -12.51 21.43 -9.68
N ASP A 3 -12.34 21.85 -8.44
CA ASP A 3 -11.33 21.30 -7.55
C ASP A 3 -11.73 19.86 -7.21
N ILE A 4 -10.82 18.92 -7.46
CA ILE A 4 -10.98 17.54 -7.02
C ILE A 4 -10.60 17.50 -5.55
N HIS A 5 -11.60 17.44 -4.68
CA HIS A 5 -11.36 17.19 -3.27
C HIS A 5 -11.13 15.69 -3.08
N VAL A 6 -9.87 15.29 -2.90
CA VAL A 6 -9.55 14.00 -2.32
C VAL A 6 -9.90 14.07 -0.85
N HIS A 7 -11.10 13.61 -0.51
CA HIS A 7 -11.51 13.52 0.89
C HIS A 7 -10.91 12.25 1.47
N VAL A 8 -9.82 12.40 2.21
CA VAL A 8 -9.35 11.36 3.12
C VAL A 8 -10.21 11.49 4.38
N PRO A 9 -11.10 10.54 4.70
CA PRO A 9 -11.88 10.66 5.91
C PRO A 9 -10.96 10.56 7.12
N GLU A 10 -10.73 11.67 7.79
CA GLU A 10 -10.21 11.68 9.15
C GLU A 10 -11.28 11.06 10.07
N GLY A 11 -10.98 9.96 10.69
CA GLY A 11 -11.80 9.46 11.80
C GLY A 11 -12.32 8.03 11.71
N ALA A 12 -12.01 7.25 10.70
CA ALA A 12 -12.21 5.82 10.80
C ALA A 12 -11.08 5.22 11.66
N THR A 13 -11.29 5.15 12.96
CA THR A 13 -10.44 4.32 13.83
C THR A 13 -10.69 2.87 13.43
N PRO A 14 -9.75 2.17 12.78
CA PRO A 14 -9.99 0.78 12.44
C PRO A 14 -10.01 -0.01 13.74
N LYS A 15 -11.10 -0.70 14.00
CA LYS A 15 -11.13 -1.66 15.10
C LYS A 15 -10.29 -2.90 14.79
N ASP A 16 -10.08 -3.19 13.49
CA ASP A 16 -9.35 -4.38 13.06
C ASP A 16 -8.65 -4.11 11.70
N GLY A 17 -7.37 -3.72 11.74
CA GLY A 17 -6.52 -3.64 10.56
C GLY A 17 -6.40 -2.26 9.89
N PRO A 18 -5.51 -2.12 8.87
CA PRO A 18 -5.31 -0.85 8.16
C PRO A 18 -6.54 -0.50 7.30
N SER A 19 -7.04 0.72 7.42
CA SER A 19 -8.08 1.25 6.53
C SER A 19 -7.47 1.77 5.24
N ALA A 20 -8.19 1.62 4.11
CA ALA A 20 -7.82 2.21 2.83
C ALA A 20 -8.52 3.56 2.63
N GLY A 21 -7.80 4.51 2.01
CA GLY A 21 -8.42 5.72 1.48
C GLY A 21 -9.29 5.39 0.26
N VAL A 22 -10.30 6.22 0.00
CA VAL A 22 -11.16 6.10 -1.18
C VAL A 22 -11.10 7.37 -2.00
N ALA A 23 -10.87 7.24 -3.32
CA ALA A 23 -11.03 8.32 -4.27
C ALA A 23 -12.05 7.92 -5.34
N MET A 24 -12.85 8.87 -5.81
CA MET A 24 -13.82 8.64 -6.87
C MET A 24 -13.70 9.75 -7.91
N VAL A 25 -13.55 9.35 -9.18
CA VAL A 25 -13.42 10.27 -10.30
C VAL A 25 -14.25 9.80 -11.49
N THR A 26 -14.63 10.72 -12.38
CA THR A 26 -15.33 10.35 -13.62
C THR A 26 -14.37 9.82 -14.69
N SER A 27 -14.89 9.42 -15.84
CA SER A 27 -14.13 8.86 -16.97
C SER A 27 -13.17 9.88 -17.64
N GLY A 28 -12.31 9.36 -18.48
CA GLY A 28 -11.44 10.12 -19.37
C GLY A 28 -10.47 11.04 -18.61
N PRO A 29 -10.55 12.38 -18.81
CA PRO A 29 -9.59 13.30 -18.23
C PRO A 29 -9.46 13.24 -16.71
N ALA A 30 -10.53 12.92 -15.99
CA ALA A 30 -10.49 12.77 -14.54
C ALA A 30 -9.78 11.48 -14.12
N ALA A 31 -10.03 10.37 -14.84
CA ALA A 31 -9.33 9.11 -14.62
C ALA A 31 -7.83 9.23 -14.91
N THR A 32 -7.42 9.96 -15.96
CA THR A 32 -6.00 10.19 -16.25
C THR A 32 -5.32 11.11 -15.22
N ASN A 33 -6.04 12.06 -14.64
CA ASN A 33 -5.50 12.95 -13.59
C ASN A 33 -5.16 12.21 -12.29
N ILE A 34 -5.76 11.03 -12.02
CA ILE A 34 -5.45 10.24 -10.82
C ILE A 34 -4.19 9.37 -10.98
N VAL A 35 -3.60 9.27 -12.17
CA VAL A 35 -2.44 8.40 -12.45
C VAL A 35 -1.24 8.77 -11.58
N THR A 36 -0.89 10.05 -11.48
CA THR A 36 0.24 10.49 -10.65
C THR A 36 0.02 10.17 -9.15
N PRO A 37 -1.11 10.51 -8.52
CA PRO A 37 -1.39 10.12 -7.15
C PRO A 37 -1.43 8.60 -6.92
N LEU A 38 -1.90 7.82 -7.91
CA LEU A 38 -1.85 6.35 -7.82
C LEU A 38 -0.43 5.83 -7.82
N CYS A 39 0.43 6.35 -8.68
CA CYS A 39 1.84 5.99 -8.72
C CYS A 39 2.54 6.31 -7.40
N ASP A 40 2.28 7.48 -6.84
CA ASP A 40 2.81 7.91 -5.56
C ASP A 40 2.33 6.98 -4.42
N ALA A 41 1.03 6.71 -4.35
CA ALA A 41 0.45 5.77 -3.40
C ALA A 41 1.04 4.35 -3.53
N TYR A 42 1.29 3.89 -4.76
CA TYR A 42 1.91 2.59 -5.01
C TYR A 42 3.36 2.54 -4.50
N MET A 43 4.14 3.58 -4.80
CA MET A 43 5.53 3.68 -4.35
C MET A 43 5.63 3.76 -2.83
N ASP A 44 4.73 4.48 -2.16
CA ASP A 44 4.73 4.66 -0.71
C ASP A 44 3.92 3.61 0.05
N SER A 45 3.41 2.60 -0.67
CA SER A 45 2.60 1.53 -0.07
C SER A 45 1.38 2.05 0.69
N VAL A 46 0.71 3.08 0.14
CA VAL A 46 -0.50 3.66 0.72
C VAL A 46 -1.71 2.85 0.26
N PRO A 47 -2.49 2.23 1.18
CA PRO A 47 -3.69 1.52 0.80
C PRO A 47 -4.76 2.50 0.31
N MET A 48 -5.22 2.33 -0.93
CA MET A 48 -6.22 3.18 -1.57
C MET A 48 -7.10 2.36 -2.50
N VAL A 49 -8.41 2.63 -2.49
CA VAL A 49 -9.33 2.14 -3.51
C VAL A 49 -9.78 3.32 -4.35
N VAL A 50 -9.48 3.28 -5.64
CA VAL A 50 -9.89 4.32 -6.59
C VAL A 50 -11.00 3.80 -7.46
N ILE A 51 -12.13 4.50 -7.47
CA ILE A 51 -13.27 4.20 -8.33
C ILE A 51 -13.27 5.21 -9.47
N THR A 52 -13.14 4.72 -10.71
CA THR A 52 -13.23 5.53 -11.91
C THR A 52 -14.52 5.24 -12.66
N GLY A 53 -15.11 6.26 -13.26
CA GLY A 53 -16.17 6.05 -14.23
C GLY A 53 -15.59 5.64 -15.58
N GLN A 54 -16.36 4.89 -16.38
CA GLN A 54 -16.02 4.53 -17.74
C GLN A 54 -17.22 4.85 -18.67
N VAL A 55 -16.97 4.94 -19.96
CA VAL A 55 -18.03 5.02 -20.98
C VAL A 55 -18.94 3.79 -20.91
N PRO A 56 -20.17 3.82 -21.44
CA PRO A 56 -21.03 2.63 -21.46
C PRO A 56 -20.31 1.41 -22.03
N THR A 57 -20.60 0.23 -21.50
CA THR A 57 -19.92 -1.03 -21.89
C THR A 57 -19.86 -1.25 -23.40
N GLY A 58 -20.93 -0.92 -24.14
CA GLY A 58 -20.98 -1.06 -25.61
C GLY A 58 -20.14 -0.01 -26.36
N ALA A 59 -19.61 1.00 -25.68
CA ALA A 59 -18.77 2.04 -26.28
C ALA A 59 -17.28 1.85 -25.98
N ILE A 60 -16.92 0.91 -25.10
CA ILE A 60 -15.52 0.62 -24.78
C ILE A 60 -14.82 0.06 -26.03
N GLY A 61 -13.66 0.63 -26.36
CA GLY A 61 -12.88 0.25 -27.53
C GLY A 61 -13.32 0.90 -28.85
N THR A 62 -14.18 1.93 -28.80
CA THR A 62 -14.70 2.62 -30.00
C THR A 62 -14.18 4.06 -30.16
N ASP A 63 -13.21 4.48 -29.34
CA ASP A 63 -12.75 5.88 -29.23
C ASP A 63 -13.89 6.86 -28.88
N ALA A 64 -14.79 6.43 -28.01
CA ALA A 64 -15.91 7.23 -27.56
C ALA A 64 -15.46 8.48 -26.80
N PHE A 65 -16.32 9.52 -26.80
CA PHE A 65 -16.00 10.77 -26.08
C PHE A 65 -15.70 10.51 -24.60
N GLN A 66 -14.51 10.93 -24.15
CA GLN A 66 -13.98 10.70 -22.79
C GLN A 66 -13.73 9.22 -22.45
N GLU A 67 -13.61 8.36 -23.43
CA GLU A 67 -13.08 7.02 -23.21
C GLU A 67 -11.59 7.10 -22.86
N CYS A 68 -11.16 6.21 -21.97
CA CYS A 68 -9.77 6.00 -21.65
C CYS A 68 -9.57 4.55 -21.20
N ASP A 69 -8.53 3.89 -21.67
CA ASP A 69 -8.11 2.58 -21.15
C ASP A 69 -7.45 2.77 -19.77
N THR A 70 -8.30 3.06 -18.78
CA THR A 70 -7.86 3.34 -17.41
C THR A 70 -7.17 2.14 -16.78
N THR A 71 -7.68 0.92 -17.06
CA THR A 71 -7.07 -0.32 -16.53
C THR A 71 -5.68 -0.55 -17.14
N GLY A 72 -5.51 -0.37 -18.44
CA GLY A 72 -4.20 -0.48 -19.11
C GLY A 72 -3.18 0.52 -18.60
N ILE A 73 -3.59 1.81 -18.48
CA ILE A 73 -2.70 2.88 -17.98
C ILE A 73 -2.25 2.61 -16.55
N THR A 74 -3.12 2.10 -15.69
CA THR A 74 -2.85 1.95 -14.25
C THR A 74 -2.30 0.59 -13.86
N GLN A 75 -2.19 -0.35 -14.78
CA GLN A 75 -1.75 -1.72 -14.50
C GLN A 75 -0.39 -1.81 -13.79
N SER A 76 0.56 -0.97 -14.17
CA SER A 76 1.91 -0.97 -13.59
C SER A 76 2.06 -0.20 -12.28
N ILE A 77 1.05 0.59 -11.92
CA ILE A 77 1.07 1.51 -10.76
C ILE A 77 -0.01 1.21 -9.72
N THR A 78 -0.64 0.05 -9.83
CA THR A 78 -1.63 -0.47 -8.88
C THR A 78 -1.27 -1.89 -8.47
N LYS A 79 -1.76 -2.33 -7.32
CA LYS A 79 -1.67 -3.74 -6.93
C LYS A 79 -2.56 -4.63 -7.79
N HIS A 80 -3.72 -4.11 -8.14
CA HIS A 80 -4.67 -4.71 -9.05
C HIS A 80 -5.62 -3.65 -9.59
N ASN A 81 -6.22 -3.91 -10.75
CA ASN A 81 -7.30 -3.11 -11.28
C ASN A 81 -8.42 -4.01 -11.83
N PHE A 82 -9.63 -3.51 -11.74
CA PHE A 82 -10.84 -4.18 -12.19
C PHE A 82 -11.57 -3.32 -13.23
N LEU A 83 -12.03 -3.92 -14.31
CA LEU A 83 -13.09 -3.37 -15.14
C LEU A 83 -14.37 -4.15 -14.85
N VAL A 84 -15.35 -3.52 -14.22
CA VAL A 84 -16.61 -4.16 -13.83
C VAL A 84 -17.64 -3.96 -14.93
N THR A 85 -18.05 -5.02 -15.61
CA THR A 85 -18.98 -4.94 -16.73
C THR A 85 -20.42 -5.34 -16.38
N GLU A 86 -20.63 -5.92 -15.21
CA GLU A 86 -21.95 -6.35 -14.72
C GLU A 86 -22.24 -5.76 -13.34
N ALA A 87 -23.41 -5.17 -13.14
CA ALA A 87 -23.79 -4.52 -11.88
C ALA A 87 -23.73 -5.47 -10.68
N GLN A 88 -24.08 -6.75 -10.85
CA GLN A 88 -24.04 -7.75 -9.79
C GLN A 88 -22.64 -8.03 -9.25
N ASP A 89 -21.58 -7.73 -10.02
CA ASP A 89 -20.20 -7.92 -9.59
C ASP A 89 -19.67 -6.76 -8.73
N ILE A 90 -20.35 -5.62 -8.72
CA ILE A 90 -19.88 -4.42 -7.98
C ILE A 90 -19.64 -4.72 -6.49
N PRO A 91 -20.56 -5.33 -5.72
CA PRO A 91 -20.36 -5.58 -4.31
C PRO A 91 -19.13 -6.46 -4.04
N ARG A 92 -18.96 -7.52 -4.82
CA ARG A 92 -17.81 -8.43 -4.72
C ARG A 92 -16.52 -7.71 -5.05
N THR A 93 -16.47 -7.02 -6.18
CA THR A 93 -15.27 -6.31 -6.64
C THR A 93 -14.82 -5.23 -5.65
N ILE A 94 -15.75 -4.47 -5.08
CA ILE A 94 -15.40 -3.47 -4.05
C ILE A 94 -14.80 -4.14 -2.82
N LYS A 95 -15.38 -5.25 -2.34
CA LYS A 95 -14.85 -5.98 -1.18
C LYS A 95 -13.46 -6.55 -1.45
N GLU A 96 -13.25 -7.13 -2.63
CA GLU A 96 -11.95 -7.63 -3.09
C GLU A 96 -10.92 -6.51 -3.23
N ALA A 97 -11.32 -5.35 -3.78
CA ALA A 97 -10.45 -4.19 -3.91
C ALA A 97 -9.91 -3.70 -2.56
N PHE A 98 -10.77 -3.58 -1.54
CA PHE A 98 -10.34 -3.24 -0.20
C PHE A 98 -9.44 -4.30 0.41
N HIS A 99 -9.76 -5.58 0.24
CA HIS A 99 -8.93 -6.67 0.71
C HIS A 99 -7.54 -6.64 0.10
N ILE A 100 -7.44 -6.50 -1.22
CA ILE A 100 -6.14 -6.41 -1.91
C ILE A 100 -5.36 -5.16 -1.48
N ALA A 101 -6.04 -4.01 -1.38
CA ALA A 101 -5.38 -2.75 -1.00
C ALA A 101 -4.73 -2.81 0.39
N THR A 102 -5.32 -3.53 1.33
CA THR A 102 -4.95 -3.51 2.75
C THR A 102 -4.11 -4.71 3.21
N THR A 103 -4.07 -5.81 2.45
CA THR A 103 -3.35 -7.04 2.83
C THR A 103 -2.01 -7.16 2.12
N GLY A 104 -1.08 -7.93 2.68
CA GLY A 104 0.30 -8.01 2.20
C GLY A 104 0.98 -6.63 2.27
N ARG A 105 1.80 -6.28 1.25
CA ARG A 105 2.27 -4.90 1.12
C ARG A 105 1.08 -4.02 0.72
N PRO A 106 0.68 -3.01 1.51
CA PRO A 106 -0.43 -2.13 1.16
C PRO A 106 -0.16 -1.36 -0.14
N GLY A 107 -1.23 -0.98 -0.85
CA GLY A 107 -1.09 -0.22 -2.09
C GLY A 107 -2.44 0.06 -2.75
N PRO A 108 -2.47 0.87 -3.81
CA PRO A 108 -3.69 1.25 -4.50
C PRO A 108 -4.27 0.11 -5.34
N VAL A 109 -5.60 0.08 -5.40
CA VAL A 109 -6.39 -0.75 -6.31
C VAL A 109 -7.38 0.14 -7.03
N LEU A 110 -7.56 -0.07 -8.32
CA LEU A 110 -8.50 0.69 -9.14
C LEU A 110 -9.69 -0.17 -9.53
N VAL A 111 -10.88 0.43 -9.49
CA VAL A 111 -12.13 -0.18 -9.94
C VAL A 111 -12.78 0.74 -10.98
N ASP A 112 -12.76 0.33 -12.23
CA ASP A 112 -13.32 1.08 -13.37
C ASP A 112 -14.74 0.60 -13.65
N ILE A 113 -15.72 1.52 -13.61
CA ILE A 113 -17.14 1.18 -13.64
C ILE A 113 -17.83 1.90 -14.80
N PRO A 114 -18.30 1.18 -15.83
CA PRO A 114 -19.06 1.74 -16.93
C PRO A 114 -20.37 2.39 -16.48
N LYS A 115 -20.73 3.47 -17.17
CA LYS A 115 -21.89 4.30 -16.84
C LYS A 115 -23.19 3.50 -16.85
N ASP A 116 -23.38 2.61 -17.83
CA ASP A 116 -24.65 1.90 -18.05
C ASP A 116 -24.98 0.89 -16.94
N ILE A 117 -24.00 0.42 -16.18
CA ILE A 117 -24.24 -0.51 -15.05
C ILE A 117 -24.49 0.19 -13.70
N VAL A 118 -24.39 1.53 -13.66
CA VAL A 118 -24.67 2.34 -12.46
C VAL A 118 -25.74 3.42 -12.72
N ASP A 119 -26.22 3.57 -13.93
CA ASP A 119 -27.29 4.52 -14.28
C ASP A 119 -28.65 3.94 -13.88
N PRO A 120 -29.36 4.54 -12.89
CA PRO A 120 -30.65 4.01 -12.42
C PRO A 120 -31.73 3.90 -13.52
N GLY A 121 -31.57 4.65 -14.62
CA GLY A 121 -32.46 4.57 -15.77
C GLY A 121 -32.17 3.42 -16.71
N ASN A 122 -31.08 2.69 -16.54
CA ASN A 122 -30.68 1.58 -17.41
C ASN A 122 -30.99 0.23 -16.73
N PRO A 123 -31.68 -0.69 -17.43
CA PRO A 123 -31.96 -2.04 -16.90
C PRO A 123 -30.69 -2.82 -16.46
N ARG A 124 -29.54 -2.53 -17.06
CA ARG A 124 -28.27 -3.16 -16.71
C ARG A 124 -27.75 -2.77 -15.34
N SER A 125 -28.25 -1.69 -14.74
CA SER A 125 -27.90 -1.28 -13.37
C SER A 125 -28.64 -2.06 -12.29
N ALA A 126 -29.58 -2.94 -12.66
CA ALA A 126 -30.32 -3.74 -11.70
C ALA A 126 -29.39 -4.72 -10.98
N MET A 127 -29.30 -4.57 -9.67
CA MET A 127 -28.52 -5.46 -8.81
C MET A 127 -29.21 -5.64 -7.46
N THR A 128 -28.91 -6.74 -6.79
CA THR A 128 -29.30 -6.95 -5.40
C THR A 128 -28.06 -6.78 -4.53
N TRP A 129 -28.08 -5.79 -3.64
CA TRP A 129 -27.02 -5.62 -2.69
C TRP A 129 -26.98 -6.77 -1.68
N THR A 130 -25.80 -7.27 -1.38
CA THR A 130 -25.58 -8.24 -0.31
C THR A 130 -24.29 -7.94 0.41
N ASP A 131 -24.30 -8.02 1.73
CA ASP A 131 -23.11 -7.93 2.58
C ASP A 131 -22.41 -9.29 2.71
N ASP A 132 -23.11 -10.38 2.40
CA ASP A 132 -22.58 -11.74 2.41
C ASP A 132 -21.87 -12.05 1.09
N VAL A 133 -20.72 -11.44 0.90
CA VAL A 133 -19.87 -11.63 -0.27
C VAL A 133 -18.62 -12.40 0.13
N THR A 134 -18.42 -13.56 -0.46
CA THR A 134 -17.19 -14.32 -0.32
C THR A 134 -16.11 -13.71 -1.22
N ILE A 135 -14.92 -13.47 -0.65
CA ILE A 135 -13.74 -13.07 -1.42
C ILE A 135 -13.19 -14.32 -2.09
N ASP A 136 -13.07 -14.27 -3.42
CA ASP A 136 -12.48 -15.33 -4.23
C ASP A 136 -11.42 -14.74 -5.15
N LEU A 137 -10.17 -14.82 -4.71
CA LEU A 137 -9.01 -14.25 -5.39
C LEU A 137 -7.98 -15.37 -5.65
N PRO A 138 -8.17 -16.18 -6.71
CA PRO A 138 -7.26 -17.25 -7.04
C PRO A 138 -5.80 -16.76 -7.19
N GLY A 139 -4.89 -17.37 -6.45
CA GLY A 139 -3.47 -17.01 -6.49
C GLY A 139 -3.06 -15.80 -5.63
N TYR A 140 -4.00 -15.12 -4.96
CA TYR A 140 -3.69 -14.06 -4.02
C TYR A 140 -3.72 -14.60 -2.58
N ASN A 141 -2.56 -15.01 -2.07
CA ASN A 141 -2.40 -15.59 -0.74
C ASN A 141 -1.38 -14.76 0.07
N PRO A 142 -1.77 -13.60 0.61
CA PRO A 142 -0.88 -12.83 1.47
C PRO A 142 -0.58 -13.61 2.74
N GLN A 143 0.71 -13.71 3.10
CA GLN A 143 1.11 -14.38 4.34
C GLN A 143 0.64 -13.55 5.54
N THR A 144 -0.20 -14.13 6.37
CA THR A 144 -0.76 -13.51 7.57
C THR A 144 -0.25 -14.13 8.87
N GLU A 145 0.32 -15.32 8.77
CA GLU A 145 0.83 -16.07 9.92
C GLU A 145 2.36 -15.95 10.01
N VAL A 146 2.83 -15.86 11.25
CA VAL A 146 4.26 -15.83 11.56
C VAL A 146 4.78 -17.25 11.63
N ASP A 147 5.88 -17.54 10.95
CA ASP A 147 6.61 -18.80 11.09
C ASP A 147 7.53 -18.75 12.33
N PRO A 148 7.23 -19.49 13.41
CA PRO A 148 8.03 -19.47 14.62
C PRO A 148 9.47 -20.01 14.43
N GLU A 149 9.69 -20.88 13.45
CA GLU A 149 11.02 -21.41 13.16
C GLU A 149 11.88 -20.39 12.45
N ALA A 150 11.30 -19.64 11.51
CA ALA A 150 11.99 -18.52 10.86
C ALA A 150 12.37 -17.42 11.88
N ILE A 151 11.49 -17.12 12.86
CA ILE A 151 11.81 -16.17 13.94
C ILE A 151 12.96 -16.68 14.82
N ARG A 152 12.99 -17.98 15.18
CA ARG A 152 14.11 -18.54 15.94
C ARG A 152 15.41 -18.46 15.14
N ALA A 153 15.39 -18.81 13.86
CA ALA A 153 16.56 -18.70 12.99
C ALA A 153 17.08 -17.25 12.90
N ALA A 154 16.19 -16.27 12.75
CA ALA A 154 16.56 -14.86 12.78
C ALA A 154 17.18 -14.43 14.11
N ALA A 155 16.65 -14.89 15.24
CA ALA A 155 17.21 -14.62 16.55
C ALA A 155 18.63 -15.22 16.74
N GLU A 156 18.89 -16.40 16.20
CA GLU A 156 20.24 -17.00 16.23
C GLU A 156 21.22 -16.22 15.35
N LEU A 157 20.80 -15.74 14.18
CA LEU A 157 21.64 -14.85 13.35
C LEU A 157 22.01 -13.56 14.09
N ILE A 158 21.04 -12.94 14.76
CA ILE A 158 21.28 -11.73 15.58
C ILE A 158 22.27 -12.01 16.70
N ARG A 159 22.14 -13.13 17.40
CA ARG A 159 23.06 -13.52 18.47
C ARG A 159 24.49 -13.82 18.00
N ALA A 160 24.63 -14.34 16.77
CA ALA A 160 25.92 -14.67 16.19
C ALA A 160 26.65 -13.47 15.57
N SER A 161 25.94 -12.38 15.32
CA SER A 161 26.48 -11.17 14.71
C SER A 161 27.24 -10.31 15.74
N GLU A 162 28.36 -9.73 15.27
CA GLU A 162 29.17 -8.81 16.07
C GLU A 162 28.77 -7.34 15.90
N ARG A 163 28.22 -7.01 14.72
CA ARG A 163 27.86 -5.63 14.35
C ARG A 163 26.51 -5.59 13.63
N PRO A 164 25.43 -6.06 14.29
CA PRO A 164 24.10 -6.00 13.69
C PRO A 164 23.58 -4.57 13.65
N VAL A 165 22.73 -4.27 12.65
CA VAL A 165 22.01 -3.00 12.52
C VAL A 165 20.54 -3.28 12.21
N LEU A 166 19.62 -2.61 12.93
CA LEU A 166 18.19 -2.61 12.61
C LEU A 166 17.94 -1.57 11.51
N TYR A 167 17.61 -2.05 10.31
CA TYR A 167 17.22 -1.22 9.18
C TYR A 167 15.70 -1.10 9.11
N VAL A 168 15.16 0.05 9.50
CA VAL A 168 13.75 0.27 9.78
C VAL A 168 13.07 1.04 8.67
N GLY A 169 12.05 0.46 8.07
CA GLY A 169 11.21 1.08 7.03
C GLY A 169 9.83 1.47 7.54
N GLY A 170 9.06 2.16 6.69
CA GLY A 170 7.72 2.66 6.97
C GLY A 170 6.70 1.59 7.36
N GLY A 171 6.98 0.31 7.10
CA GLY A 171 6.16 -0.82 7.52
C GLY A 171 5.98 -0.91 9.04
N ILE A 172 6.96 -0.47 9.83
CA ILE A 172 6.87 -0.44 11.30
C ILE A 172 5.76 0.53 11.76
N LEU A 173 5.67 1.72 11.14
CA LEU A 173 4.60 2.67 11.45
C LEU A 173 3.24 2.13 11.04
N LYS A 174 3.15 1.52 9.85
CA LYS A 174 1.92 0.92 9.33
C LYS A 174 1.44 -0.25 10.21
N ALA A 175 2.36 -1.04 10.73
CA ALA A 175 2.07 -2.13 11.66
C ALA A 175 1.83 -1.64 13.11
N ARG A 176 2.00 -0.34 13.40
CA ARG A 176 1.96 0.21 14.77
C ARG A 176 2.93 -0.50 15.74
N ALA A 177 4.10 -0.89 15.22
CA ALA A 177 5.09 -1.70 15.94
C ALA A 177 6.27 -0.86 16.49
N ALA A 178 6.10 0.44 16.68
CA ALA A 178 7.15 1.32 17.17
C ALA A 178 7.61 0.96 18.59
N ASP A 179 6.67 0.60 19.48
CA ASP A 179 7.01 0.19 20.85
C ASP A 179 7.78 -1.14 20.87
N ALA A 180 7.37 -2.13 20.07
CA ALA A 180 8.07 -3.41 19.93
C ALA A 180 9.48 -3.22 19.32
N LEU A 181 9.63 -2.30 18.35
CA LEU A 181 10.94 -1.93 17.80
C LEU A 181 11.85 -1.36 18.89
N ARG A 182 11.32 -0.45 19.71
CA ARG A 182 12.06 0.16 20.80
C ARG A 182 12.49 -0.87 21.83
N GLU A 183 11.58 -1.75 22.25
CA GLU A 183 11.88 -2.84 23.17
C GLU A 183 12.99 -3.76 22.62
N LEU A 184 12.91 -4.13 21.34
CA LEU A 184 13.95 -4.94 20.68
C LEU A 184 15.31 -4.24 20.70
N ALA A 185 15.36 -2.96 20.33
CA ALA A 185 16.59 -2.20 20.28
C ALA A 185 17.22 -2.03 21.70
N GLU A 186 16.41 -1.70 22.71
CA GLU A 186 16.87 -1.54 24.10
C GLU A 186 17.33 -2.87 24.71
N LEU A 187 16.61 -3.98 24.42
CA LEU A 187 16.96 -5.32 24.90
C LEU A 187 18.27 -5.84 24.32
N THR A 188 18.53 -5.52 23.06
CA THR A 188 19.70 -6.06 22.31
C THR A 188 20.88 -5.10 22.27
N GLY A 189 20.66 -3.81 22.51
CA GLY A 189 21.65 -2.75 22.32
C GLY A 189 22.00 -2.49 20.86
N ILE A 190 21.20 -3.00 19.89
CA ILE A 190 21.46 -2.85 18.46
C ILE A 190 21.06 -1.46 17.98
N SER A 191 21.96 -0.83 17.24
CA SER A 191 21.72 0.48 16.64
C SER A 191 20.63 0.44 15.57
N VAL A 192 19.88 1.55 15.48
CA VAL A 192 18.72 1.71 14.60
C VAL A 192 18.98 2.76 13.53
N VAL A 193 18.77 2.42 12.27
CA VAL A 193 18.69 3.36 11.15
C VAL A 193 17.27 3.35 10.58
N THR A 194 16.72 4.54 10.34
CA THR A 194 15.32 4.70 9.86
C THR A 194 15.30 5.30 8.47
N THR A 195 14.59 4.67 7.54
CA THR A 195 14.33 5.30 6.24
C THR A 195 13.50 6.57 6.40
N LEU A 196 13.43 7.41 5.35
CA LEU A 196 12.59 8.61 5.37
C LEU A 196 11.14 8.29 5.78
N MET A 197 10.57 7.21 5.24
CA MET A 197 9.19 6.79 5.54
C MET A 197 9.02 6.16 6.92
N ALA A 198 10.12 5.90 7.63
CA ALA A 198 10.12 5.37 8.99
C ALA A 198 10.46 6.44 10.04
N ARG A 199 10.65 7.70 9.65
CA ARG A 199 10.93 8.77 10.60
C ARG A 199 9.80 8.88 11.62
N GLY A 200 10.16 8.91 12.92
CA GLY A 200 9.20 8.86 14.02
C GLY A 200 8.87 7.44 14.53
N ALA A 201 9.29 6.37 13.86
CA ALA A 201 9.16 5.01 14.39
C ALA A 201 10.10 4.72 15.56
N PHE A 202 11.21 5.45 15.64
CA PHE A 202 12.19 5.37 16.72
C PHE A 202 12.61 6.79 17.14
N PRO A 203 12.78 7.11 18.43
CA PRO A 203 13.10 8.46 18.86
C PRO A 203 14.48 8.91 18.36
N ASP A 204 14.55 10.08 17.74
CA ASP A 204 15.81 10.64 17.23
C ASP A 204 16.82 10.99 18.34
N SER A 205 16.34 11.24 19.55
CA SER A 205 17.15 11.54 20.73
C SER A 205 17.68 10.30 21.45
N HIS A 206 17.34 9.10 20.99
CA HIS A 206 17.79 7.87 21.60
C HIS A 206 19.25 7.56 21.20
N ASP A 207 20.07 7.12 22.13
CA ASP A 207 21.52 6.85 21.91
C ASP A 207 21.76 5.78 20.82
N LEU A 208 20.83 4.85 20.62
CA LEU A 208 20.89 3.84 19.57
C LEU A 208 20.43 4.36 18.19
N CYS A 209 19.90 5.59 18.07
CA CYS A 209 19.44 6.15 16.82
C CYS A 209 20.61 6.71 16.01
N LEU A 210 20.94 6.09 14.88
CA LEU A 210 21.99 6.57 13.98
C LEU A 210 21.48 7.52 12.87
N GLY A 211 20.16 7.73 12.80
CA GLY A 211 19.52 8.61 11.84
C GLY A 211 19.09 7.91 10.57
N MET A 212 19.03 8.66 9.45
CA MET A 212 18.53 8.21 8.17
C MET A 212 19.69 7.79 7.24
N PRO A 213 19.63 6.63 6.57
CA PRO A 213 20.59 6.25 5.55
C PRO A 213 20.22 6.83 4.16
N GLY A 214 21.10 6.63 3.19
CA GLY A 214 20.87 6.95 1.79
C GLY A 214 21.53 8.25 1.33
N MET A 215 21.25 8.67 0.10
CA MET A 215 21.89 9.78 -0.60
C MET A 215 21.89 11.12 0.20
N HIS A 216 20.82 11.36 0.94
CA HIS A 216 20.64 12.55 1.79
C HIS A 216 20.69 12.19 3.29
N GLY A 217 21.27 11.05 3.61
CA GLY A 217 21.28 10.52 4.96
C GLY A 217 22.47 10.99 5.81
N ASN A 218 22.50 10.48 7.02
CA ASN A 218 23.57 10.73 7.97
C ASN A 218 24.78 9.83 7.65
N PHE A 219 25.98 10.39 7.69
CA PHE A 219 27.22 9.62 7.50
C PHE A 219 27.28 8.42 8.46
N THR A 220 26.92 8.61 9.73
CA THR A 220 26.90 7.56 10.75
C THR A 220 25.99 6.40 10.37
N ALA A 221 24.77 6.69 9.87
CA ALA A 221 23.83 5.67 9.46
C ALA A 221 24.35 4.86 8.26
N VAL A 222 24.90 5.54 7.25
CA VAL A 222 25.48 4.90 6.06
C VAL A 222 26.68 4.03 6.43
N THR A 223 27.61 4.57 7.22
CA THR A 223 28.80 3.82 7.65
C THR A 223 28.44 2.59 8.49
N ALA A 224 27.49 2.73 9.44
CA ALA A 224 27.03 1.61 10.23
C ALA A 224 26.43 0.48 9.40
N MET A 225 25.63 0.82 8.37
CA MET A 225 25.09 -0.18 7.45
C MET A 225 26.20 -0.84 6.61
N GLN A 226 27.18 -0.09 6.14
CA GLN A 226 28.28 -0.63 5.32
C GLN A 226 29.23 -1.52 6.11
N GLU A 227 29.47 -1.21 7.38
CA GLU A 227 30.36 -1.96 8.25
C GLU A 227 29.66 -3.07 9.05
N SER A 228 28.32 -3.16 8.95
CA SER A 228 27.55 -4.21 9.60
C SER A 228 27.85 -5.59 9.01
N ASP A 229 27.85 -6.60 9.84
CA ASP A 229 27.90 -8.00 9.41
C ASP A 229 26.50 -8.62 9.29
N LEU A 230 25.47 -7.92 9.81
CA LEU A 230 24.06 -8.31 9.68
C LEU A 230 23.16 -7.07 9.62
N LEU A 231 22.36 -6.98 8.57
CA LEU A 231 21.25 -6.02 8.46
C LEU A 231 19.91 -6.73 8.74
N VAL A 232 19.23 -6.29 9.79
CA VAL A 232 17.89 -6.78 10.14
C VAL A 232 16.86 -5.81 9.57
N ALA A 233 16.30 -6.12 8.43
CA ALA A 233 15.33 -5.28 7.75
C ALA A 233 13.92 -5.44 8.34
N LEU A 234 13.39 -4.37 8.91
CA LEU A 234 12.09 -4.32 9.57
C LEU A 234 11.14 -3.38 8.83
N GLY A 235 10.20 -3.94 8.07
CA GLY A 235 9.21 -3.15 7.33
C GLY A 235 9.80 -2.23 6.24
N ALA A 236 10.99 -2.54 5.74
CA ALA A 236 11.69 -1.78 4.71
C ALA A 236 11.49 -2.42 3.32
N ARG A 237 11.58 -1.56 2.29
CA ARG A 237 11.78 -1.96 0.90
C ARG A 237 13.16 -1.50 0.46
N PHE A 238 13.94 -2.24 -0.20
CA PHE A 238 15.29 -1.86 -0.62
C PHE A 238 15.22 -1.04 -1.92
N ASP A 239 14.98 0.26 -1.81
CA ASP A 239 14.97 1.16 -2.97
C ASP A 239 16.35 1.79 -3.24
N ASP A 240 16.51 2.33 -4.44
CA ASP A 240 17.76 2.92 -4.92
C ASP A 240 18.26 4.12 -4.09
N ARG A 241 17.35 4.80 -3.38
CA ARG A 241 17.71 5.96 -2.54
C ARG A 241 18.47 5.56 -1.29
N VAL A 242 18.40 4.29 -0.93
CA VAL A 242 19.04 3.73 0.27
C VAL A 242 20.17 2.77 -0.09
N THR A 243 20.00 1.97 -1.16
CA THR A 243 20.92 0.89 -1.53
C THR A 243 21.78 1.20 -2.75
N GLY A 244 21.57 2.34 -3.39
CA GLY A 244 22.32 2.78 -4.58
C GLY A 244 23.65 3.44 -4.25
#